data_42ab85a9c97a9ae6ec2aee1b23fcfbea
#
_entry.id   42ab85a9c97a9ae6ec2aee1b23fcfbea
#
_cell.length_a   1.000
_cell.length_b   1.000
_cell.length_c   1.000
_cell.angle_alpha   90.00
_cell.angle_beta   90.00
_cell.angle_gamma   90.00
#
_symmetry.space_group_name_H-M   'P 1'
#
loop_
_entity.id
_entity.type
_entity.pdbx_description
1 polymer ?
#
loop_
_entity_poly.entity_id
_entity_poly.type
_entity_poly.pdbx_seq_one_letter_code
_entity_poly.pdbx_strand_id
1 'polypeptide(L)'
;MESIDADSDDLEILIIEDHSPGRSKIADVVNDFIESSGYCVRYEENENNLGYDHNIRKLVATASGDYILFMGDDDLFIQGALDKYLEFIRQNKEYPYILRSYISVHGNGIVETFKYLPETIVIPAGEESVTWLFKRSVSLSGFTIRRQEAQQFATPDLDGTLLYQVYLMSEVCLLHDSVFCDFPVTQAWQTFRDDKPMFGASEAERGRFQPGAVSADNSINFTKAYFEVAGYLDQKHGTSLEPRIRMQISKYSYPFLSIQRKNGISQFLRYARSLDKELGLGVSGYFHCYKWGLVILGERICDRIIILIKKILGHTPEL
;
A
#
# COMPACT_ATOMS: atom_id res chain seq x y z
N MET A 1 -5.83 -7.94 16.55
CA MET A 1 -7.07 -8.72 16.71
C MET A 1 -8.09 -8.02 17.62
N GLU A 2 -7.68 -7.32 18.67
CA GLU A 2 -8.59 -6.58 19.59
C GLU A 2 -9.48 -5.50 18.91
N SER A 3 -9.13 -5.07 17.70
CA SER A 3 -9.91 -4.09 16.93
C SER A 3 -10.96 -4.70 16.00
N ILE A 4 -11.13 -6.03 16.03
CA ILE A 4 -12.18 -6.71 15.26
C ILE A 4 -13.44 -6.71 16.12
N ASP A 5 -14.41 -5.89 15.74
CA ASP A 5 -15.65 -5.62 16.48
C ASP A 5 -16.92 -5.85 15.65
N ALA A 6 -16.81 -6.62 14.57
CA ALA A 6 -17.90 -6.93 13.66
C ALA A 6 -18.61 -8.25 14.02
N ASP A 7 -19.81 -8.45 13.48
CA ASP A 7 -20.54 -9.72 13.61
C ASP A 7 -19.72 -10.88 13.01
N SER A 8 -19.63 -11.99 13.75
CA SER A 8 -18.77 -13.12 13.40
C SER A 8 -19.29 -13.96 12.22
N ASP A 9 -20.59 -13.96 11.96
CA ASP A 9 -21.22 -14.87 10.98
C ASP A 9 -20.80 -14.60 9.53
N ASP A 10 -20.36 -13.37 9.24
CA ASP A 10 -19.96 -12.95 7.89
C ASP A 10 -18.45 -12.84 7.71
N LEU A 11 -17.66 -13.23 8.72
CA LEU A 11 -16.20 -13.08 8.70
C LEU A 11 -15.48 -14.43 8.77
N GLU A 12 -14.60 -14.67 7.81
CA GLU A 12 -13.47 -15.58 7.94
C GLU A 12 -12.23 -14.75 8.25
N ILE A 13 -11.49 -15.09 9.29
CA ILE A 13 -10.19 -14.48 9.61
C ILE A 13 -9.11 -15.48 9.20
N LEU A 14 -8.40 -15.16 8.13
CA LEU A 14 -7.30 -15.96 7.62
C LEU A 14 -5.97 -15.30 7.97
N ILE A 15 -5.13 -16.00 8.71
CA ILE A 15 -3.80 -15.54 9.11
C ILE A 15 -2.78 -16.51 8.53
N ILE A 16 -1.84 -16.01 7.71
CA ILE A 16 -0.71 -16.79 7.19
C ILE A 16 0.59 -16.16 7.67
N GLU A 17 1.26 -16.84 8.57
CA GLU A 17 2.55 -16.44 9.14
C GLU A 17 3.69 -16.83 8.20
N ASP A 18 4.53 -15.87 7.80
CA ASP A 18 5.54 -16.04 6.76
C ASP A 18 6.94 -16.32 7.31
N HIS A 19 7.04 -17.30 8.19
CA HIS A 19 8.31 -17.79 8.77
C HIS A 19 9.14 -16.68 9.42
N SER A 20 8.48 -15.83 10.24
CA SER A 20 9.14 -14.75 10.96
C SER A 20 9.94 -15.27 12.18
N PRO A 21 10.95 -14.52 12.66
CA PRO A 21 11.65 -14.87 13.88
C PRO A 21 10.77 -14.94 15.14
N GLY A 22 9.62 -14.27 15.09
CA GLY A 22 8.65 -14.19 16.20
C GLY A 22 7.52 -15.21 16.14
N ARG A 23 7.54 -16.17 15.20
CA ARG A 23 6.41 -17.06 14.89
C ARG A 23 5.79 -17.79 16.09
N SER A 24 6.59 -18.26 17.05
CA SER A 24 6.05 -18.94 18.23
C SER A 24 5.17 -18.03 19.09
N LYS A 25 5.58 -16.77 19.27
CA LYS A 25 4.78 -15.78 20.01
C LYS A 25 3.50 -15.37 19.23
N ILE A 26 3.61 -15.34 17.91
CA ILE A 26 2.46 -15.07 17.04
C ILE A 26 1.47 -16.23 17.17
N ALA A 27 1.95 -17.49 17.10
CA ALA A 27 1.12 -18.67 17.28
C ALA A 27 0.39 -18.67 18.65
N ASP A 28 1.08 -18.34 19.74
CA ASP A 28 0.49 -18.26 21.07
C ASP A 28 -0.67 -17.23 21.08
N VAL A 29 -0.43 -16.02 20.61
CA VAL A 29 -1.44 -14.95 20.56
C VAL A 29 -2.63 -15.30 19.66
N VAL A 30 -2.38 -15.97 18.53
CA VAL A 30 -3.45 -16.38 17.61
C VAL A 30 -4.28 -17.50 18.23
N ASN A 31 -3.65 -18.47 18.88
CA ASN A 31 -4.36 -19.57 19.55
C ASN A 31 -5.22 -19.06 20.70
N ASP A 32 -4.72 -18.15 21.54
CA ASP A 32 -5.50 -17.49 22.59
C ASP A 32 -6.72 -16.76 22.02
N PHE A 33 -6.56 -16.11 20.87
CA PHE A 33 -7.66 -15.45 20.16
C PHE A 33 -8.68 -16.45 19.60
N ILE A 34 -8.24 -17.56 19.00
CA ILE A 34 -9.12 -18.63 18.51
C ILE A 34 -9.98 -19.18 19.65
N GLU A 35 -9.38 -19.42 20.83
CA GLU A 35 -10.09 -19.98 22.00
C GLU A 35 -11.09 -18.99 22.61
N SER A 36 -10.84 -17.70 22.51
CA SER A 36 -11.64 -16.67 23.21
C SER A 36 -12.63 -15.90 22.35
N SER A 37 -12.47 -15.85 21.01
CA SER A 37 -13.18 -14.87 20.19
C SER A 37 -14.50 -15.33 19.57
N GLY A 38 -14.70 -16.61 19.36
CA GLY A 38 -15.88 -17.12 18.63
C GLY A 38 -15.89 -16.86 17.12
N TYR A 39 -14.86 -16.20 16.55
CA TYR A 39 -14.71 -16.02 15.12
C TYR A 39 -14.25 -17.30 14.41
N CYS A 40 -14.59 -17.43 13.11
CA CYS A 40 -14.00 -18.45 12.23
C CYS A 40 -12.56 -18.03 11.86
N VAL A 41 -11.59 -18.50 12.62
CA VAL A 41 -10.16 -18.18 12.43
C VAL A 41 -9.44 -19.37 11.84
N ARG A 42 -8.69 -19.13 10.75
CA ARG A 42 -7.77 -20.09 10.15
C ARG A 42 -6.35 -19.55 10.27
N TYR A 43 -5.47 -20.31 10.91
CA TYR A 43 -4.07 -20.00 11.07
C TYR A 43 -3.20 -21.01 10.34
N GLU A 44 -2.32 -20.51 9.49
CA GLU A 44 -1.34 -21.30 8.75
C GLU A 44 0.05 -20.72 8.92
N GLU A 45 1.07 -21.56 8.93
CA GLU A 45 2.47 -21.16 8.95
C GLU A 45 3.18 -21.63 7.68
N ASN A 46 3.95 -20.73 7.08
CA ASN A 46 4.80 -21.10 5.96
C ASN A 46 6.04 -21.85 6.45
N GLU A 47 6.49 -22.87 5.73
CA GLU A 47 7.73 -23.60 6.03
C GLU A 47 8.98 -22.71 5.85
N ASN A 48 8.92 -21.79 4.90
CA ASN A 48 9.96 -20.82 4.57
C ASN A 48 9.37 -19.44 4.42
N ASN A 49 10.20 -18.40 4.54
CA ASN A 49 9.78 -17.02 4.24
C ASN A 49 9.57 -16.89 2.72
N LEU A 50 8.32 -16.70 2.32
CA LEU A 50 7.91 -16.57 0.92
C LEU A 50 8.06 -15.14 0.40
N GLY A 51 8.07 -14.16 1.30
CA GLY A 51 8.07 -12.74 0.98
C GLY A 51 6.67 -12.18 0.76
N TYR A 52 6.63 -10.86 0.71
CA TYR A 52 5.40 -10.07 0.72
C TYR A 52 4.42 -10.46 -0.39
N ASP A 53 4.85 -10.42 -1.65
CA ASP A 53 3.96 -10.63 -2.80
C ASP A 53 3.45 -12.07 -2.87
N HIS A 54 4.33 -13.05 -2.62
CA HIS A 54 3.94 -14.45 -2.61
C HIS A 54 2.99 -14.76 -1.45
N ASN A 55 3.20 -14.17 -0.26
CA ASN A 55 2.29 -14.36 0.87
C ASN A 55 0.91 -13.77 0.60
N ILE A 56 0.81 -12.59 -0.04
CA ILE A 56 -0.46 -12.04 -0.52
C ILE A 56 -1.12 -13.00 -1.51
N ARG A 57 -0.37 -13.53 -2.47
CA ARG A 57 -0.88 -14.48 -3.46
C ARG A 57 -1.40 -15.76 -2.79
N LYS A 58 -0.71 -16.25 -1.76
CA LYS A 58 -1.16 -17.40 -0.96
C LYS A 58 -2.45 -17.08 -0.20
N LEU A 59 -2.56 -15.90 0.43
CA LEU A 59 -3.79 -15.43 1.07
C LEU A 59 -4.96 -15.39 0.09
N VAL A 60 -4.75 -14.85 -1.12
CA VAL A 60 -5.76 -14.83 -2.19
C VAL A 60 -6.20 -16.24 -2.58
N ALA A 61 -5.27 -17.18 -2.72
CA ALA A 61 -5.58 -18.57 -3.10
C ALA A 61 -6.34 -19.34 -2.01
N THR A 62 -6.06 -19.02 -0.73
CA THR A 62 -6.56 -19.74 0.44
C THR A 62 -7.90 -19.19 0.95
N ALA A 63 -8.17 -17.91 0.76
CA ALA A 63 -9.41 -17.26 1.22
C ALA A 63 -10.66 -17.90 0.63
N SER A 64 -11.75 -17.96 1.41
CA SER A 64 -13.04 -18.54 1.02
C SER A 64 -14.18 -17.51 0.88
N GLY A 65 -14.10 -16.36 1.54
CA GLY A 65 -15.10 -15.29 1.46
C GLY A 65 -15.27 -14.69 0.05
N ASP A 66 -16.37 -13.99 -0.19
CA ASP A 66 -16.63 -13.34 -1.49
C ASP A 66 -15.67 -12.18 -1.75
N TYR A 67 -15.31 -11.44 -0.70
CA TYR A 67 -14.32 -10.37 -0.72
C TYR A 67 -13.15 -10.70 0.19
N ILE A 68 -11.99 -10.21 -0.17
CA ILE A 68 -10.77 -10.25 0.63
C ILE A 68 -10.48 -8.83 1.10
N LEU A 69 -10.47 -8.65 2.41
CA LEU A 69 -10.07 -7.42 3.09
C LEU A 69 -8.72 -7.67 3.76
N PHE A 70 -7.66 -7.11 3.20
CA PHE A 70 -6.32 -7.29 3.73
C PHE A 70 -6.07 -6.40 4.95
N MET A 71 -5.30 -6.92 5.89
CA MET A 71 -4.86 -6.20 7.08
C MET A 71 -3.39 -6.51 7.37
N GLY A 72 -2.59 -5.48 7.62
CA GLY A 72 -1.24 -5.62 8.15
C GLY A 72 -1.27 -6.01 9.64
N ASP A 73 -0.23 -6.66 10.11
CA ASP A 73 -0.12 -7.12 11.49
C ASP A 73 0.18 -5.98 12.49
N ASP A 74 0.52 -4.81 12.00
CA ASP A 74 0.87 -3.61 12.77
C ASP A 74 -0.20 -2.49 12.72
N ASP A 75 -1.30 -2.72 12.02
CA ASP A 75 -2.39 -1.77 11.86
C ASP A 75 -3.67 -2.21 12.62
N LEU A 76 -4.62 -1.28 12.76
CA LEU A 76 -5.86 -1.49 13.50
C LEU A 76 -7.08 -1.11 12.65
N PHE A 77 -8.22 -1.76 12.88
CA PHE A 77 -9.51 -1.18 12.49
C PHE A 77 -9.86 -0.03 13.43
N ILE A 78 -10.48 1.01 12.90
CA ILE A 78 -11.07 2.06 13.71
C ILE A 78 -12.31 1.48 14.40
N GLN A 79 -12.49 1.77 15.68
CA GLN A 79 -13.60 1.24 16.46
C GLN A 79 -14.95 1.52 15.79
N GLY A 80 -15.79 0.49 15.62
CA GLY A 80 -17.08 0.55 14.93
C GLY A 80 -17.00 0.74 13.41
N ALA A 81 -15.79 0.81 12.82
CA ALA A 81 -15.65 1.01 11.39
C ALA A 81 -15.78 -0.30 10.60
N LEU A 82 -15.38 -1.43 11.18
CA LEU A 82 -15.40 -2.70 10.46
C LEU A 82 -16.85 -3.12 10.12
N ASP A 83 -17.77 -3.11 11.07
CA ASP A 83 -19.19 -3.40 10.83
C ASP A 83 -19.79 -2.50 9.75
N LYS A 84 -19.54 -1.19 9.87
CA LYS A 84 -19.98 -0.21 8.87
C LYS A 84 -19.39 -0.51 7.50
N TYR A 85 -18.15 -0.97 7.45
CA TYR A 85 -17.49 -1.26 6.19
C TYR A 85 -17.97 -2.57 5.56
N LEU A 86 -18.28 -3.59 6.36
CA LEU A 86 -18.91 -4.82 5.87
C LEU A 86 -20.27 -4.53 5.25
N GLU A 87 -21.08 -3.67 5.90
CA GLU A 87 -22.35 -3.22 5.32
C GLU A 87 -22.14 -2.42 4.02
N PHE A 88 -21.11 -1.58 3.97
CA PHE A 88 -20.73 -0.88 2.73
C PHE A 88 -20.37 -1.85 1.61
N ILE A 89 -19.60 -2.91 1.89
CA ILE A 89 -19.26 -3.96 0.91
C ILE A 89 -20.53 -4.65 0.40
N ARG A 90 -21.47 -5.02 1.31
CA ARG A 90 -22.74 -5.65 0.93
C ARG A 90 -23.58 -4.78 -0.01
N GLN A 91 -23.63 -3.46 0.26
CA GLN A 91 -24.38 -2.48 -0.55
C GLN A 91 -23.70 -2.18 -1.90
N ASN A 92 -22.42 -2.50 -2.05
CA ASN A 92 -21.61 -2.19 -3.23
C ASN A 92 -20.97 -3.45 -3.85
N LYS A 93 -21.64 -4.60 -3.72
CA LYS A 93 -21.13 -5.91 -4.17
C LYS A 93 -20.93 -6.04 -5.68
N GLU A 94 -21.45 -5.13 -6.48
CA GLU A 94 -21.22 -5.05 -7.91
C GLU A 94 -19.79 -4.60 -8.26
N TYR A 95 -19.12 -3.85 -7.36
CA TYR A 95 -17.79 -3.32 -7.59
C TYR A 95 -16.72 -4.27 -7.05
N PRO A 96 -15.88 -4.87 -7.89
CA PRO A 96 -14.89 -5.86 -7.44
C PRO A 96 -13.67 -5.26 -6.73
N TYR A 97 -13.50 -3.94 -6.75
CA TYR A 97 -12.47 -3.24 -6.00
C TYR A 97 -13.04 -2.04 -5.23
N ILE A 98 -12.63 -1.88 -3.99
CA ILE A 98 -13.04 -0.76 -3.14
C ILE A 98 -11.79 -0.01 -2.67
N LEU A 99 -11.66 1.25 -3.09
CA LEU A 99 -10.69 2.16 -2.51
C LEU A 99 -11.27 2.77 -1.22
N ARG A 100 -10.60 2.62 -0.10
CA ARG A 100 -11.04 3.15 1.20
C ARG A 100 -10.24 4.38 1.62
N SER A 101 -10.82 5.16 2.53
CA SER A 101 -10.12 6.13 3.34
C SER A 101 -9.48 5.46 4.56
N TYR A 102 -8.42 6.05 5.12
CA TYR A 102 -7.76 5.55 6.32
C TYR A 102 -7.10 6.69 7.12
N ILE A 103 -6.69 6.40 8.34
CA ILE A 103 -5.94 7.30 9.20
C ILE A 103 -4.51 6.78 9.33
N SER A 104 -3.52 7.67 9.29
CA SER A 104 -2.13 7.37 9.61
C SER A 104 -1.74 8.11 10.90
N VAL A 105 -1.20 7.38 11.87
CA VAL A 105 -0.68 7.92 13.11
C VAL A 105 0.84 7.85 13.07
N HIS A 106 1.48 9.01 13.04
CA HIS A 106 2.93 9.13 13.03
C HIS A 106 3.52 8.99 14.44
N GLY A 107 4.77 8.54 14.55
CA GLY A 107 5.45 8.33 15.83
C GLY A 107 5.59 9.59 16.71
N ASN A 108 5.37 10.78 16.15
CA ASN A 108 5.33 12.06 16.87
C ASN A 108 3.91 12.45 17.32
N GLY A 109 2.92 11.56 17.19
CA GLY A 109 1.52 11.81 17.55
C GLY A 109 0.71 12.60 16.52
N ILE A 110 1.28 12.96 15.38
CA ILE A 110 0.52 13.59 14.28
C ILE A 110 -0.39 12.56 13.66
N VAL A 111 -1.67 12.92 13.51
CA VAL A 111 -2.70 12.11 12.85
C VAL A 111 -3.01 12.75 11.50
N GLU A 112 -2.89 11.96 10.43
CA GLU A 112 -3.23 12.37 9.07
C GLU A 112 -4.35 11.48 8.52
N THR A 113 -5.42 12.09 8.00
CA THR A 113 -6.51 11.36 7.34
C THR A 113 -6.28 11.34 5.84
N PHE A 114 -6.22 10.14 5.28
CA PHE A 114 -6.16 9.92 3.84
C PHE A 114 -7.58 9.69 3.31
N LYS A 115 -8.22 10.77 2.89
CA LYS A 115 -9.51 10.77 2.21
C LYS A 115 -9.30 11.42 0.84
N TYR A 116 -9.47 10.64 -0.22
CA TYR A 116 -9.08 11.05 -1.58
C TYR A 116 -10.16 11.86 -2.30
N LEU A 117 -11.42 11.62 -1.97
CA LEU A 117 -12.58 12.28 -2.56
C LEU A 117 -13.55 12.72 -1.45
N PRO A 118 -14.36 13.77 -1.67
CA PRO A 118 -15.24 14.33 -0.64
C PRO A 118 -16.36 13.39 -0.21
N GLU A 119 -16.82 12.53 -1.12
CA GLU A 119 -17.95 11.62 -0.94
C GLU A 119 -17.69 10.26 -1.60
N THR A 120 -18.52 9.28 -1.29
CA THR A 120 -18.54 7.97 -1.95
C THR A 120 -18.91 8.16 -3.42
N ILE A 121 -18.10 7.61 -4.32
CA ILE A 121 -18.26 7.77 -5.77
C ILE A 121 -17.84 6.50 -6.50
N VAL A 122 -18.52 6.20 -7.58
CA VAL A 122 -18.11 5.15 -8.52
C VAL A 122 -16.98 5.67 -9.40
N ILE A 123 -15.93 4.87 -9.53
CA ILE A 123 -14.76 5.14 -10.37
C ILE A 123 -14.88 4.21 -11.58
N PRO A 124 -15.04 4.75 -12.81
CA PRO A 124 -15.25 3.92 -13.99
C PRO A 124 -14.02 3.08 -14.34
N ALA A 125 -14.21 1.97 -15.03
CA ALA A 125 -13.13 1.11 -15.52
C ALA A 125 -12.21 1.84 -16.51
N GLY A 126 -10.95 1.39 -16.61
CA GLY A 126 -10.04 1.81 -17.67
C GLY A 126 -8.72 2.44 -17.19
N GLU A 127 -7.85 2.76 -18.14
CA GLU A 127 -6.47 3.23 -17.89
C GLU A 127 -6.39 4.52 -17.05
N GLU A 128 -7.34 5.43 -17.23
CA GLU A 128 -7.36 6.69 -16.49
C GLU A 128 -7.58 6.45 -15.00
N SER A 129 -8.54 5.62 -14.68
CA SER A 129 -8.86 5.22 -13.31
C SER A 129 -7.72 4.41 -12.67
N VAL A 130 -7.16 3.45 -13.40
CA VAL A 130 -5.98 2.71 -12.92
C VAL A 130 -4.82 3.67 -12.64
N THR A 131 -4.54 4.61 -13.53
CA THR A 131 -3.49 5.62 -13.31
C THR A 131 -3.74 6.43 -12.03
N TRP A 132 -5.00 6.82 -11.78
CA TRP A 132 -5.37 7.56 -10.59
C TRP A 132 -5.32 6.71 -9.31
N LEU A 133 -5.77 5.46 -9.36
CA LEU A 133 -5.79 4.51 -8.25
C LEU A 133 -4.39 4.03 -7.86
N PHE A 134 -3.45 3.96 -8.79
CA PHE A 134 -2.18 3.25 -8.66
C PHE A 134 -1.42 3.59 -7.37
N LYS A 135 -1.13 4.87 -7.15
CA LYS A 135 -0.43 5.33 -5.94
C LYS A 135 -1.31 5.31 -4.68
N ARG A 136 -2.64 5.25 -4.82
CA ARG A 136 -3.61 5.28 -3.73
C ARG A 136 -3.91 3.89 -3.16
N SER A 137 -3.53 2.86 -3.89
CA SER A 137 -3.78 1.44 -3.55
C SER A 137 -2.55 0.75 -2.94
N VAL A 138 -1.49 1.49 -2.61
CA VAL A 138 -0.24 0.92 -2.09
C VAL A 138 -0.38 0.40 -0.67
N SER A 139 -1.09 1.11 0.20
CA SER A 139 -1.31 0.66 1.57
C SER A 139 -2.15 -0.61 1.60
N LEU A 140 -1.66 -1.65 2.28
CA LEU A 140 -2.33 -2.96 2.32
C LEU A 140 -3.55 -2.96 3.24
N SER A 141 -3.44 -2.39 4.45
CA SER A 141 -4.51 -2.45 5.44
C SER A 141 -5.78 -1.75 4.96
N GLY A 142 -6.86 -2.52 4.87
CA GLY A 142 -8.12 -2.08 4.29
C GLY A 142 -8.20 -2.21 2.76
N PHE A 143 -7.18 -2.74 2.08
CA PHE A 143 -7.28 -3.06 0.66
C PHE A 143 -8.33 -4.15 0.44
N THR A 144 -9.35 -3.86 -0.35
CA THR A 144 -10.53 -4.72 -0.48
C THR A 144 -10.77 -5.04 -1.94
N ILE A 145 -10.79 -6.34 -2.25
CA ILE A 145 -10.95 -6.86 -3.61
C ILE A 145 -11.84 -8.10 -3.61
N ARG A 146 -12.66 -8.27 -4.64
CA ARG A 146 -13.46 -9.49 -4.81
C ARG A 146 -12.54 -10.68 -5.10
N ARG A 147 -12.72 -11.76 -4.34
CA ARG A 147 -11.85 -12.94 -4.38
C ARG A 147 -11.75 -13.56 -5.77
N GLN A 148 -12.87 -13.70 -6.46
CA GLN A 148 -12.91 -14.35 -7.77
C GLN A 148 -11.98 -13.65 -8.78
N GLU A 149 -12.04 -12.33 -8.86
CA GLU A 149 -11.17 -11.55 -9.75
C GLU A 149 -9.71 -11.58 -9.28
N ALA A 150 -9.48 -11.49 -7.97
CA ALA A 150 -8.12 -11.59 -7.44
C ALA A 150 -7.47 -12.94 -7.77
N GLN A 151 -8.23 -14.05 -7.66
CA GLN A 151 -7.75 -15.39 -8.03
C GLN A 151 -7.54 -15.54 -9.53
N GLN A 152 -8.41 -14.95 -10.37
CA GLN A 152 -8.30 -14.97 -11.82
C GLN A 152 -6.99 -14.36 -12.33
N PHE A 153 -6.55 -13.27 -11.70
CA PHE A 153 -5.35 -12.55 -12.11
C PHE A 153 -4.08 -12.97 -11.36
N ALA A 154 -4.16 -13.94 -10.45
CA ALA A 154 -2.99 -14.37 -9.68
C ALA A 154 -1.87 -14.89 -10.59
N THR A 155 -0.65 -14.35 -10.43
CA THR A 155 0.57 -14.74 -11.16
C THR A 155 1.80 -14.64 -10.27
N PRO A 156 2.82 -15.48 -10.43
CA PRO A 156 4.09 -15.34 -9.74
C PRO A 156 5.04 -14.29 -10.38
N ASP A 157 4.71 -13.75 -11.55
CA ASP A 157 5.62 -12.95 -12.38
C ASP A 157 6.04 -11.62 -11.69
N LEU A 158 5.29 -11.20 -10.67
CA LEU A 158 5.52 -9.95 -9.94
C LEU A 158 5.98 -10.17 -8.50
N ASP A 159 6.32 -11.40 -8.12
CA ASP A 159 6.90 -11.69 -6.80
C ASP A 159 8.23 -10.91 -6.64
N GLY A 160 8.41 -10.24 -5.50
CA GLY A 160 9.55 -9.39 -5.20
C GLY A 160 9.41 -7.92 -5.62
N THR A 161 8.22 -7.49 -6.08
CA THR A 161 7.95 -6.07 -6.38
C THR A 161 7.51 -5.28 -5.13
N LEU A 162 6.94 -5.94 -4.12
CA LEU A 162 6.25 -5.37 -2.96
C LEU A 162 4.99 -4.58 -3.33
N LEU A 163 4.43 -4.83 -4.52
CA LEU A 163 3.28 -4.09 -5.07
C LEU A 163 2.20 -5.02 -5.65
N TYR A 164 2.16 -6.27 -5.19
CA TYR A 164 1.22 -7.26 -5.72
C TYR A 164 -0.25 -6.82 -5.61
N GLN A 165 -0.63 -6.15 -4.52
CA GLN A 165 -1.96 -5.59 -4.35
C GLN A 165 -2.27 -4.50 -5.38
N VAL A 166 -1.27 -3.70 -5.78
CA VAL A 166 -1.43 -2.66 -6.82
C VAL A 166 -1.63 -3.30 -8.19
N TYR A 167 -0.91 -4.40 -8.46
CA TYR A 167 -1.13 -5.20 -9.66
C TYR A 167 -2.54 -5.75 -9.72
N LEU A 168 -3.03 -6.42 -8.66
CA LEU A 168 -4.39 -6.97 -8.61
C LEU A 168 -5.46 -5.89 -8.81
N MET A 169 -5.32 -4.76 -8.12
CA MET A 169 -6.21 -3.61 -8.32
C MET A 169 -6.22 -3.17 -9.79
N SER A 170 -5.05 -3.08 -10.40
CA SER A 170 -4.93 -2.60 -11.79
C SER A 170 -5.61 -3.53 -12.79
N GLU A 171 -5.39 -4.86 -12.66
CA GLU A 171 -6.07 -5.86 -13.48
C GLU A 171 -7.59 -5.73 -13.40
N VAL A 172 -8.10 -5.61 -12.17
CA VAL A 172 -9.54 -5.51 -11.92
C VAL A 172 -10.10 -4.21 -12.46
N CYS A 173 -9.46 -3.08 -12.15
CA CYS A 173 -9.98 -1.75 -12.52
C CYS A 173 -9.76 -1.37 -13.99
N LEU A 174 -8.95 -2.11 -14.74
CA LEU A 174 -8.93 -2.00 -16.21
C LEU A 174 -10.24 -2.48 -16.83
N LEU A 175 -10.92 -3.45 -16.22
CA LEU A 175 -12.06 -4.16 -16.79
C LEU A 175 -13.39 -3.83 -16.09
N HIS A 176 -13.34 -3.40 -14.84
CA HIS A 176 -14.52 -3.20 -13.99
C HIS A 176 -14.50 -1.86 -13.30
N ASP A 177 -15.68 -1.28 -13.13
CA ASP A 177 -15.86 -0.13 -12.26
C ASP A 177 -15.49 -0.49 -10.82
N SER A 178 -15.04 0.49 -10.07
CA SER A 178 -14.72 0.39 -8.65
C SER A 178 -15.45 1.46 -7.85
N VAL A 179 -15.40 1.40 -6.53
CA VAL A 179 -16.05 2.40 -5.68
C VAL A 179 -15.08 2.94 -4.63
N PHE A 180 -15.19 4.22 -4.35
CA PHE A 180 -14.48 4.86 -3.26
C PHE A 180 -15.36 4.91 -2.01
N CYS A 181 -14.84 4.44 -0.88
CA CYS A 181 -15.43 4.54 0.44
C CYS A 181 -14.88 5.79 1.16
N ASP A 182 -15.75 6.74 1.46
CA ASP A 182 -15.37 8.07 1.93
C ASP A 182 -15.13 8.19 3.44
N PHE A 183 -15.40 7.15 4.22
CA PHE A 183 -15.08 7.12 5.64
C PHE A 183 -13.85 6.27 5.95
N PRO A 184 -13.04 6.62 6.96
CA PRO A 184 -11.84 5.88 7.29
C PRO A 184 -12.19 4.54 7.96
N VAL A 185 -11.54 3.47 7.49
CA VAL A 185 -11.76 2.09 7.93
C VAL A 185 -10.65 1.62 8.85
N THR A 186 -9.41 1.94 8.52
CA THR A 186 -8.21 1.47 9.22
C THR A 186 -7.36 2.61 9.74
N GLN A 187 -6.59 2.31 10.77
CA GLN A 187 -5.60 3.20 11.35
C GLN A 187 -4.22 2.55 11.23
N ALA A 188 -3.37 3.15 10.38
CA ALA A 188 -2.00 2.74 10.19
C ALA A 188 -1.08 3.41 11.23
N TRP A 189 -0.28 2.60 11.92
CA TRP A 189 0.71 3.08 12.88
C TRP A 189 2.08 3.14 12.23
N GLN A 190 2.56 4.34 11.94
CA GLN A 190 3.92 4.55 11.45
C GLN A 190 4.90 4.59 12.63
N THR A 191 5.08 3.47 13.29
CA THR A 191 6.18 3.28 14.22
C THR A 191 7.36 2.72 13.46
N PHE A 192 8.38 3.55 13.21
CA PHE A 192 9.68 3.06 12.78
C PHE A 192 10.28 2.25 13.94
N ARG A 193 10.06 0.95 13.94
CA ARG A 193 10.81 0.03 14.81
C ARG A 193 12.08 -0.34 14.06
N ASP A 194 13.21 0.08 14.59
CA ASP A 194 14.55 -0.18 14.02
C ASP A 194 14.90 -1.67 13.92
N ASP A 195 14.10 -2.55 14.54
CA ASP A 195 14.35 -3.98 14.70
C ASP A 195 13.48 -4.89 13.80
N LYS A 196 12.56 -4.34 12.99
CA LYS A 196 11.74 -5.16 12.08
C LYS A 196 12.33 -5.21 10.67
N PRO A 197 12.72 -6.39 10.17
CA PRO A 197 12.92 -6.58 8.75
C PRO A 197 11.56 -6.48 8.04
N MET A 198 11.29 -5.35 7.39
CA MET A 198 10.01 -5.10 6.74
C MET A 198 9.90 -5.83 5.39
N PHE A 199 11.04 -6.07 4.73
CA PHE A 199 11.14 -6.72 3.42
C PHE A 199 12.61 -7.09 3.16
N GLY A 200 12.88 -7.86 2.09
CA GLY A 200 14.23 -8.26 1.67
C GLY A 200 14.73 -9.56 2.30
N ALA A 201 13.88 -10.27 3.03
CA ALA A 201 14.26 -11.52 3.71
C ALA A 201 14.03 -12.76 2.83
N SER A 202 13.01 -12.76 1.97
CA SER A 202 12.68 -13.86 1.08
C SER A 202 13.66 -13.99 -0.09
N GLU A 203 13.65 -15.14 -0.76
CA GLU A 203 14.49 -15.39 -1.94
C GLU A 203 14.14 -14.41 -3.09
N ALA A 204 12.86 -14.11 -3.32
CA ALA A 204 12.40 -13.19 -4.36
C ALA A 204 12.82 -11.74 -4.13
N GLU A 205 12.96 -11.34 -2.86
CA GLU A 205 13.29 -9.98 -2.46
C GLU A 205 14.80 -9.77 -2.23
N ARG A 206 15.53 -10.88 -1.97
CA ARG A 206 16.96 -10.87 -1.64
C ARG A 206 17.78 -10.31 -2.80
N GLY A 207 18.66 -9.37 -2.50
CA GLY A 207 19.45 -8.67 -3.52
C GLY A 207 18.76 -7.48 -4.17
N ARG A 208 17.43 -7.36 -4.01
CA ARG A 208 16.65 -6.20 -4.44
C ARG A 208 16.41 -5.23 -3.29
N PHE A 209 16.06 -5.75 -2.12
CA PHE A 209 15.79 -4.97 -0.93
C PHE A 209 16.72 -5.37 0.23
N GLN A 210 17.12 -4.38 1.02
CA GLN A 210 17.87 -4.57 2.26
C GLN A 210 16.91 -4.58 3.44
N PRO A 211 16.88 -5.63 4.27
CA PRO A 211 15.97 -5.72 5.40
C PRO A 211 16.10 -4.54 6.37
N GLY A 212 14.98 -4.05 6.86
CA GLY A 212 14.92 -3.06 7.95
C GLY A 212 15.35 -1.63 7.61
N ALA A 213 15.66 -1.31 6.35
CA ALA A 213 16.21 0.00 6.01
C ALA A 213 15.36 0.80 5.02
N VAL A 214 15.10 2.08 5.32
CA VAL A 214 14.63 3.07 4.34
C VAL A 214 15.85 3.69 3.65
N SER A 215 16.65 2.87 2.98
CA SER A 215 17.84 3.30 2.25
C SER A 215 17.49 3.98 0.93
N ALA A 216 18.47 4.70 0.34
CA ALA A 216 18.31 5.26 -1.00
C ALA A 216 18.07 4.15 -2.05
N ASP A 217 18.78 3.03 -1.93
CA ASP A 217 18.66 1.90 -2.86
C ASP A 217 17.29 1.23 -2.74
N ASN A 218 16.80 0.99 -1.52
CA ASN A 218 15.45 0.48 -1.31
C ASN A 218 14.38 1.42 -1.87
N SER A 219 14.53 2.73 -1.70
CA SER A 219 13.61 3.73 -2.29
C SER A 219 13.64 3.72 -3.82
N ILE A 220 14.82 3.57 -4.44
CA ILE A 220 14.97 3.45 -5.90
C ILE A 220 14.31 2.16 -6.38
N ASN A 221 14.59 1.02 -5.74
CA ASN A 221 14.05 -0.27 -6.12
C ASN A 221 12.52 -0.34 -5.95
N PHE A 222 11.99 0.25 -4.87
CA PHE A 222 10.55 0.36 -4.69
C PHE A 222 9.89 1.25 -5.76
N THR A 223 10.52 2.38 -6.10
CA THR A 223 10.02 3.24 -7.18
C THR A 223 10.09 2.55 -8.54
N LYS A 224 11.15 1.77 -8.79
CA LYS A 224 11.28 0.95 -9.99
C LYS A 224 10.17 -0.08 -10.12
N ALA A 225 9.75 -0.69 -9.00
CA ALA A 225 8.67 -1.67 -8.99
C ALA A 225 7.33 -1.10 -9.50
N TYR A 226 7.03 0.18 -9.27
CA TYR A 226 5.85 0.82 -9.89
C TYR A 226 5.87 0.72 -11.42
N PHE A 227 7.03 0.94 -12.01
CA PHE A 227 7.17 0.94 -13.48
C PHE A 227 7.24 -0.48 -14.03
N GLU A 228 7.74 -1.44 -13.25
CA GLU A 228 7.72 -2.86 -13.61
C GLU A 228 6.29 -3.39 -13.65
N VAL A 229 5.48 -3.10 -12.62
CA VAL A 229 4.06 -3.48 -12.60
C VAL A 229 3.31 -2.82 -13.75
N ALA A 230 3.52 -1.50 -13.97
CA ALA A 230 2.87 -0.79 -15.06
C ALA A 230 3.28 -1.30 -16.45
N GLY A 231 4.57 -1.55 -16.66
CA GLY A 231 5.10 -2.10 -17.91
C GLY A 231 4.62 -3.54 -18.18
N TYR A 232 4.46 -4.36 -17.14
CA TYR A 232 3.86 -5.68 -17.24
C TYR A 232 2.41 -5.59 -17.75
N LEU A 233 1.61 -4.67 -17.16
CA LEU A 233 0.24 -4.42 -17.60
C LEU A 233 0.17 -3.89 -19.04
N ASP A 234 1.06 -2.97 -19.41
CA ASP A 234 1.13 -2.44 -20.78
C ASP A 234 1.43 -3.55 -21.79
N GLN A 235 2.37 -4.43 -21.47
CA GLN A 235 2.70 -5.56 -22.35
C GLN A 235 1.54 -6.56 -22.46
N LYS A 236 0.84 -6.82 -21.34
CA LYS A 236 -0.25 -7.79 -21.28
C LYS A 236 -1.51 -7.31 -21.98
N HIS A 237 -1.87 -6.03 -21.81
CA HIS A 237 -3.15 -5.46 -22.25
C HIS A 237 -3.04 -4.48 -23.43
N GLY A 238 -1.82 -4.13 -23.85
CA GLY A 238 -1.61 -3.12 -24.91
C GLY A 238 -1.96 -1.70 -24.48
N THR A 239 -1.84 -1.41 -23.18
CA THR A 239 -2.15 -0.10 -22.58
C THR A 239 -0.95 0.85 -22.61
N SER A 240 -1.10 2.05 -22.07
CA SER A 240 -0.04 3.05 -21.91
C SER A 240 0.00 3.59 -20.48
N LEU A 241 -0.01 2.69 -19.50
CA LEU A 241 -0.04 3.02 -18.08
C LEU A 241 1.31 3.53 -17.56
N GLU A 242 2.42 2.91 -17.98
CA GLU A 242 3.75 3.20 -17.46
C GLU A 242 4.13 4.68 -17.59
N PRO A 243 4.04 5.34 -18.76
CA PRO A 243 4.37 6.76 -18.87
C PRO A 243 3.45 7.67 -18.06
N ARG A 244 2.17 7.32 -17.91
CA ARG A 244 1.20 8.06 -17.09
C ARG A 244 1.51 7.93 -15.61
N ILE A 245 1.79 6.71 -15.15
CA ILE A 245 2.16 6.41 -13.75
C ILE A 245 3.49 7.09 -13.41
N ARG A 246 4.48 7.06 -14.31
CA ARG A 246 5.75 7.78 -14.16
C ARG A 246 5.53 9.27 -13.95
N MET A 247 4.67 9.90 -14.73
CA MET A 247 4.30 11.30 -14.56
C MET A 247 3.64 11.54 -13.19
N GLN A 248 2.73 10.68 -12.75
CA GLN A 248 2.07 10.78 -11.45
C GLN A 248 3.06 10.61 -10.28
N ILE A 249 3.94 9.63 -10.35
CA ILE A 249 4.98 9.41 -9.32
C ILE A 249 5.97 10.58 -9.29
N SER A 250 6.34 11.11 -10.46
CA SER A 250 7.19 12.30 -10.56
C SER A 250 6.57 13.52 -9.87
N LYS A 251 5.29 13.78 -10.09
CA LYS A 251 4.54 14.85 -9.39
C LYS A 251 4.45 14.63 -7.89
N TYR A 252 4.39 13.37 -7.44
CA TYR A 252 4.29 12.98 -6.02
C TYR A 252 5.65 12.70 -5.37
N SER A 253 6.76 13.06 -5.99
CA SER A 253 8.11 12.66 -5.55
C SER A 253 8.62 13.34 -4.27
N TYR A 254 7.90 14.32 -3.70
CA TYR A 254 8.31 15.02 -2.48
C TYR A 254 8.63 14.07 -1.30
N PRO A 255 7.78 13.10 -0.92
CA PRO A 255 8.05 12.20 0.20
C PRO A 255 9.35 11.40 0.00
N PHE A 256 9.58 10.87 -1.19
CA PHE A 256 10.80 10.11 -1.53
C PHE A 256 12.05 10.99 -1.38
N LEU A 257 11.99 12.22 -1.87
CA LEU A 257 13.09 13.17 -1.82
C LEU A 257 13.35 13.66 -0.39
N SER A 258 12.30 14.04 0.36
CA SER A 258 12.41 14.59 1.72
C SER A 258 13.09 13.60 2.68
N ILE A 259 12.67 12.32 2.67
CA ILE A 259 13.27 11.28 3.53
C ILE A 259 14.78 11.19 3.31
N GLN A 260 15.24 11.19 2.06
CA GLN A 260 16.67 11.02 1.75
C GLN A 260 17.49 12.31 1.96
N ARG A 261 16.85 13.47 2.07
CA ARG A 261 17.54 14.74 2.35
C ARG A 261 18.21 14.77 3.73
N LYS A 262 17.70 13.99 4.68
CA LYS A 262 18.26 13.82 6.04
C LYS A 262 19.70 13.30 6.03
N ASN A 263 20.08 12.57 4.99
CA ASN A 263 21.39 11.94 4.84
C ASN A 263 22.49 12.88 4.31
N GLY A 264 22.22 14.19 4.22
CA GLY A 264 23.15 15.21 3.76
C GLY A 264 23.03 15.54 2.26
N ILE A 265 23.49 16.75 1.88
CA ILE A 265 23.29 17.30 0.53
C ILE A 265 23.95 16.47 -0.56
N SER A 266 25.19 16.00 -0.34
CA SER A 266 25.92 15.25 -1.38
C SER A 266 25.26 13.91 -1.71
N GLN A 267 24.81 13.18 -0.68
CA GLN A 267 24.10 11.91 -0.85
C GLN A 267 22.72 12.14 -1.47
N PHE A 268 21.99 13.15 -1.02
CA PHE A 268 20.72 13.56 -1.60
C PHE A 268 20.81 13.90 -3.09
N LEU A 269 21.81 14.65 -3.51
CA LEU A 269 21.98 15.01 -4.92
C LEU A 269 22.33 13.80 -5.80
N ARG A 270 23.09 12.84 -5.27
CA ARG A 270 23.32 11.55 -5.97
C ARG A 270 22.02 10.78 -6.13
N TYR A 271 21.28 10.61 -5.04
CA TYR A 271 19.99 9.94 -5.04
C TYR A 271 18.99 10.58 -6.01
N ALA A 272 18.82 11.92 -5.94
CA ALA A 272 17.93 12.63 -6.86
C ALA A 272 18.37 12.51 -8.33
N ARG A 273 19.68 12.40 -8.59
CA ARG A 273 20.20 12.14 -9.94
C ARG A 273 19.87 10.72 -10.42
N SER A 274 19.96 9.71 -9.55
CA SER A 274 19.56 8.34 -9.90
C SER A 274 18.05 8.27 -10.19
N LEU A 275 17.19 8.89 -9.37
CA LEU A 275 15.76 8.97 -9.66
C LEU A 275 15.46 9.63 -11.01
N ASP A 276 16.18 10.67 -11.37
CA ASP A 276 16.01 11.39 -12.65
C ASP A 276 16.53 10.55 -13.84
N LYS A 277 17.78 10.08 -13.76
CA LYS A 277 18.45 9.42 -14.89
C LYS A 277 18.03 7.98 -15.11
N GLU A 278 17.86 7.21 -14.01
CA GLU A 278 17.56 5.78 -14.08
C GLU A 278 16.06 5.53 -14.18
N LEU A 279 15.25 6.35 -13.51
CA LEU A 279 13.81 6.17 -13.43
C LEU A 279 13.00 7.24 -14.18
N GLY A 280 13.67 8.25 -14.76
CA GLY A 280 13.01 9.29 -15.55
C GLY A 280 12.06 10.18 -14.74
N LEU A 281 12.25 10.31 -13.39
CA LEU A 281 11.37 11.12 -12.55
C LEU A 281 11.53 12.65 -12.78
N GLY A 282 12.54 13.08 -13.52
CA GLY A 282 12.68 14.47 -13.95
C GLY A 282 11.65 14.94 -15.00
N VAL A 283 10.72 14.07 -15.41
CA VAL A 283 9.70 14.36 -16.42
C VAL A 283 8.74 15.48 -16.02
N SER A 284 8.51 15.72 -14.71
CA SER A 284 7.66 16.81 -14.22
C SER A 284 8.45 17.97 -13.63
N GLY A 285 7.96 19.20 -13.81
CA GLY A 285 8.51 20.39 -13.15
C GLY A 285 8.44 20.32 -11.62
N TYR A 286 7.49 19.57 -11.05
CA TYR A 286 7.35 19.35 -9.60
C TYR A 286 8.57 18.67 -9.00
N PHE A 287 9.11 17.63 -9.66
CA PHE A 287 10.33 16.96 -9.20
C PHE A 287 11.50 17.94 -9.04
N HIS A 288 11.70 18.80 -10.03
CA HIS A 288 12.76 19.80 -9.97
C HIS A 288 12.51 20.87 -8.91
N CYS A 289 11.26 21.32 -8.75
CA CYS A 289 10.86 22.25 -7.72
C CYS A 289 11.15 21.67 -6.31
N TYR A 290 10.74 20.44 -6.04
CA TYR A 290 11.00 19.75 -4.77
C TYR A 290 12.49 19.53 -4.53
N LYS A 291 13.21 19.06 -5.52
CA LYS A 291 14.66 18.85 -5.45
C LYS A 291 15.38 20.13 -5.05
N TRP A 292 15.14 21.24 -5.74
CA TRP A 292 15.83 22.50 -5.47
C TRP A 292 15.33 23.19 -4.20
N GLY A 293 14.04 23.08 -3.89
CA GLY A 293 13.49 23.51 -2.62
C GLY A 293 14.20 22.83 -1.44
N LEU A 294 14.34 21.50 -1.49
CA LEU A 294 15.03 20.71 -0.48
C LEU A 294 16.54 21.04 -0.40
N VAL A 295 17.20 21.37 -1.51
CA VAL A 295 18.60 21.80 -1.50
C VAL A 295 18.76 23.15 -0.79
N ILE A 296 17.92 24.13 -1.12
CA ILE A 296 18.05 25.52 -0.67
C ILE A 296 17.52 25.70 0.78
N LEU A 297 16.32 25.17 1.07
CA LEU A 297 15.61 25.40 2.33
C LEU A 297 15.84 24.26 3.35
N GLY A 298 16.23 23.09 2.86
CA GLY A 298 16.32 21.88 3.69
C GLY A 298 14.97 21.26 4.01
N GLU A 299 15.00 20.05 4.57
CA GLU A 299 13.77 19.25 4.81
C GLU A 299 12.79 19.94 5.77
N ARG A 300 13.30 20.45 6.93
CA ARG A 300 12.44 20.98 8.00
C ARG A 300 11.56 22.16 7.56
N ILE A 301 12.10 23.03 6.71
CA ILE A 301 11.35 24.17 6.19
C ILE A 301 10.38 23.68 5.10
N CYS A 302 10.84 22.84 4.19
CA CYS A 302 9.98 22.29 3.15
C CYS A 302 8.80 21.50 3.73
N ASP A 303 9.02 20.63 4.73
CA ASP A 303 7.96 19.87 5.40
C ASP A 303 6.91 20.80 6.03
N ARG A 304 7.34 21.90 6.70
CA ARG A 304 6.41 22.91 7.25
C ARG A 304 5.57 23.58 6.16
N ILE A 305 6.20 23.89 5.02
CA ILE A 305 5.49 24.49 3.87
C ILE A 305 4.46 23.50 3.33
N ILE A 306 4.81 22.24 3.14
CA ILE A 306 3.88 21.20 2.66
C ILE A 306 2.71 20.99 3.64
N ILE A 307 2.99 20.93 4.94
CA ILE A 307 1.94 20.82 5.97
C ILE A 307 1.01 22.02 5.93
N LEU A 308 1.56 23.22 5.76
CA LEU A 308 0.76 24.45 5.66
C LEU A 308 -0.14 24.44 4.41
N ILE A 309 0.41 24.01 3.26
CA ILE A 309 -0.35 23.87 2.00
C ILE A 309 -1.49 22.86 2.19
N LYS A 310 -1.23 21.67 2.72
CA LYS A 310 -2.25 20.67 3.02
C LYS A 310 -3.35 21.22 3.93
N LYS A 311 -2.96 21.98 4.97
CA LYS A 311 -3.90 22.60 5.90
C LYS A 311 -4.79 23.65 5.24
N ILE A 312 -4.24 24.46 4.33
CA ILE A 312 -5.00 25.49 3.59
C ILE A 312 -5.97 24.85 2.59
N LEU A 313 -5.55 23.79 1.92
CA LEU A 313 -6.37 23.10 0.94
C LEU A 313 -7.42 22.18 1.57
N GLY A 314 -7.28 21.82 2.86
CA GLY A 314 -8.21 20.93 3.57
C GLY A 314 -8.16 19.45 3.16
N HIS A 315 -7.31 19.11 2.21
CA HIS A 315 -7.09 17.74 1.71
C HIS A 315 -5.65 17.56 1.21
N THR A 316 -5.22 16.33 1.04
CA THR A 316 -3.97 16.05 0.32
C THR A 316 -4.12 16.53 -1.13
N PRO A 317 -3.23 17.41 -1.63
CA PRO A 317 -3.36 17.92 -2.99
C PRO A 317 -3.45 16.80 -4.02
N GLU A 318 -4.36 16.94 -4.97
CA GLU A 318 -4.35 16.14 -6.20
C GLU A 318 -3.14 16.60 -7.04
N LEU A 319 -2.04 15.88 -6.95
CA LEU A 319 -0.83 16.12 -7.74
C LEU A 319 -0.72 15.11 -8.86
#